data_b0eee5ded15fc80e2c9635fa3bcf8385
#
_entry.id   b0eee5ded15fc80e2c9635fa3bcf8385
#
_cell.length_a   1.000
_cell.length_b   1.000
_cell.length_c   1.000
_cell.angle_alpha   90.00
_cell.angle_beta   90.00
_cell.angle_gamma   90.00
#
_symmetry.space_group_name_H-M   'P 1'
#
loop_
_entity.id
_entity.type
_entity.pdbx_description
1 polymer ?
#
loop_
_entity_poly.entity_id
_entity_poly.type
_entity_poly.pdbx_seq_one_letter_code
_entity_poly.pdbx_strand_id
1 'polypeptide(L)'
;MKIFDGKSIFVTGSCGTIGAELVFQLLNNPKYSPKEVIGIDNNESALFFQDQQFLDDSRASFFVTDIRDKSELSNRMRGVDIVIHAAALKHVILCERSPEQAVQTNINGVQNVIAAADLNSVELVIFTSSDKAVNPTNVMGTTKLMGERLMTAANSSKRKNGPIFA
;
A
#
# COMPACT_ATOMS: atom_id res chain seq x y z
N MET A 1 16.33 -15.44 0.15
CA MET A 1 15.05 -15.71 0.84
C MET A 1 13.94 -15.27 -0.11
N LYS A 2 13.09 -16.19 -0.51
CA LYS A 2 12.03 -15.92 -1.52
C LYS A 2 10.74 -15.51 -0.80
N ILE A 3 10.75 -14.28 -0.24
CA ILE A 3 9.66 -13.77 0.60
C ILE A 3 8.31 -13.69 -0.13
N PHE A 4 8.32 -13.53 -1.45
CA PHE A 4 7.13 -13.36 -2.27
C PHE A 4 6.64 -14.65 -2.95
N ASP A 5 7.45 -15.74 -2.90
CA ASP A 5 7.10 -16.97 -3.60
C ASP A 5 5.88 -17.66 -2.98
N GLY A 6 4.90 -17.95 -3.83
CA GLY A 6 3.63 -18.57 -3.43
C GLY A 6 2.71 -17.68 -2.58
N LYS A 7 3.04 -16.39 -2.42
CA LYS A 7 2.28 -15.44 -1.60
C LYS A 7 1.29 -14.62 -2.44
N SER A 8 0.15 -14.28 -1.82
CA SER A 8 -0.81 -13.30 -2.32
C SER A 8 -0.37 -11.91 -1.85
N ILE A 9 -0.04 -11.03 -2.80
CA ILE A 9 0.57 -9.72 -2.55
C ILE A 9 -0.41 -8.61 -2.92
N PHE A 10 -0.63 -7.68 -2.01
CA PHE A 10 -1.51 -6.54 -2.19
C PHE A 10 -0.72 -5.25 -2.27
N VAL A 11 -0.86 -4.50 -3.37
CA VAL A 11 -0.14 -3.24 -3.61
C VAL A 11 -1.12 -2.09 -3.65
N THR A 12 -1.03 -1.16 -2.70
CA THR A 12 -1.82 0.07 -2.74
C THR A 12 -1.07 1.16 -3.50
N GLY A 13 -1.78 2.01 -4.24
CA GLY A 13 -1.14 3.00 -5.12
C GLY A 13 -0.42 2.33 -6.29
N SER A 14 -1.00 1.25 -6.82
CA SER A 14 -0.40 0.40 -7.85
C SER A 14 -0.10 1.13 -9.15
N CYS A 15 -0.81 2.22 -9.44
CA CYS A 15 -0.58 3.05 -10.63
C CYS A 15 0.47 4.16 -10.41
N GLY A 16 0.92 4.37 -9.16
CA GLY A 16 1.99 5.32 -8.86
C GLY A 16 3.35 4.83 -9.34
N THR A 17 4.36 5.71 -9.40
CA THR A 17 5.71 5.39 -9.89
C THR A 17 6.33 4.17 -9.18
N ILE A 18 6.21 4.09 -7.85
CA ILE A 18 6.73 2.97 -7.08
C ILE A 18 5.83 1.75 -7.23
N GLY A 19 4.50 1.93 -7.08
CA GLY A 19 3.55 0.83 -7.15
C GLY A 19 3.56 0.11 -8.49
N ALA A 20 3.60 0.86 -9.60
CA ALA A 20 3.63 0.27 -10.94
C ALA A 20 4.91 -0.54 -11.18
N GLU A 21 6.06 -0.03 -10.76
CA GLU A 21 7.33 -0.76 -10.86
C GLU A 21 7.33 -2.02 -9.99
N LEU A 22 6.77 -1.95 -8.77
CA LEU A 22 6.64 -3.12 -7.89
C LEU A 22 5.76 -4.21 -8.52
N VAL A 23 4.60 -3.84 -9.06
CA VAL A 23 3.71 -4.78 -9.77
C VAL A 23 4.44 -5.40 -10.96
N PHE A 24 5.12 -4.56 -11.77
CA PHE A 24 5.89 -5.03 -12.92
C PHE A 24 6.98 -6.04 -12.51
N GLN A 25 7.76 -5.75 -11.47
CA GLN A 25 8.82 -6.64 -10.98
C GLN A 25 8.25 -7.94 -10.40
N LEU A 26 7.17 -7.88 -9.63
CA LEU A 26 6.56 -9.07 -9.04
C LEU A 26 6.04 -10.04 -10.10
N LEU A 27 5.48 -9.54 -11.21
CA LEU A 27 4.89 -10.35 -12.25
C LEU A 27 5.89 -10.81 -13.32
N ASN A 28 6.91 -10.00 -13.66
CA ASN A 28 7.79 -10.24 -14.79
C ASN A 28 9.21 -10.70 -14.42
N ASN A 29 9.68 -10.40 -13.19
CA ASN A 29 11.03 -10.78 -12.80
C ASN A 29 11.07 -12.27 -12.40
N PRO A 30 11.89 -13.11 -13.08
CA PRO A 30 11.94 -14.56 -12.82
C PRO A 30 12.47 -14.93 -11.41
N LYS A 31 12.97 -13.95 -10.66
CA LYS A 31 13.36 -14.14 -9.25
C LYS A 31 12.17 -14.27 -8.31
N TYR A 32 10.97 -13.85 -8.73
CA TYR A 32 9.77 -13.84 -7.91
C TYR A 32 8.71 -14.75 -8.55
N SER A 33 8.00 -15.47 -7.71
CA SER A 33 6.90 -16.35 -8.11
C SER A 33 5.71 -16.18 -7.15
N PRO A 34 5.06 -14.99 -7.16
CA PRO A 34 3.88 -14.76 -6.32
C PRO A 34 2.75 -15.68 -6.81
N LYS A 35 1.88 -16.07 -5.88
CA LYS A 35 0.62 -16.74 -6.19
C LYS A 35 -0.34 -15.77 -6.89
N GLU A 36 -0.40 -14.54 -6.40
CA GLU A 36 -1.28 -13.50 -6.89
C GLU A 36 -0.71 -12.12 -6.56
N VAL A 37 -0.96 -11.14 -7.42
CA VAL A 37 -0.66 -9.72 -7.19
C VAL A 37 -1.95 -8.92 -7.39
N ILE A 38 -2.42 -8.31 -6.31
CA ILE A 38 -3.61 -7.47 -6.31
C ILE A 38 -3.18 -6.01 -6.24
N GLY A 39 -3.45 -5.24 -7.28
CA GLY A 39 -3.18 -3.80 -7.33
C GLY A 39 -4.45 -2.99 -7.06
N ILE A 40 -4.34 -1.97 -6.21
CA ILE A 40 -5.40 -0.99 -6.02
C ILE A 40 -4.92 0.45 -6.22
N ASP A 41 -5.77 1.26 -6.81
CA ASP A 41 -5.58 2.70 -6.95
C ASP A 41 -6.94 3.39 -7.00
N ASN A 42 -7.01 4.68 -6.68
CA ASN A 42 -8.22 5.48 -6.86
C ASN A 42 -8.26 6.20 -8.23
N ASN A 43 -7.20 6.11 -9.02
CA ASN A 43 -7.13 6.63 -10.39
C ASN A 43 -7.63 5.55 -11.37
N GLU A 44 -8.93 5.57 -11.66
CA GLU A 44 -9.58 4.60 -12.54
C GLU A 44 -8.92 4.53 -13.93
N SER A 45 -8.61 5.68 -14.53
CA SER A 45 -8.02 5.71 -15.88
C SER A 45 -6.63 5.08 -15.92
N ALA A 46 -5.76 5.37 -14.94
CA ALA A 46 -4.45 4.75 -14.85
C ALA A 46 -4.55 3.23 -14.57
N LEU A 47 -5.49 2.85 -13.73
CA LEU A 47 -5.74 1.46 -13.38
C LEU A 47 -6.22 0.64 -14.58
N PHE A 48 -7.06 1.21 -15.44
CA PHE A 48 -7.48 0.59 -16.69
C PHE A 48 -6.28 0.22 -17.57
N PHE A 49 -5.32 1.14 -17.76
CA PHE A 49 -4.12 0.84 -18.56
C PHE A 49 -3.22 -0.19 -17.89
N GLN A 50 -3.12 -0.18 -16.56
CA GLN A 50 -2.37 -1.20 -15.84
C GLN A 50 -3.02 -2.59 -15.98
N ASP A 51 -4.34 -2.68 -15.87
CA ASP A 51 -5.10 -3.92 -16.08
C ASP A 51 -4.88 -4.47 -17.50
N GLN A 52 -4.97 -3.60 -18.53
CA GLN A 52 -4.72 -4.00 -19.92
C GLN A 52 -3.28 -4.50 -20.15
N GLN A 53 -2.30 -3.96 -19.43
CA GLN A 53 -0.90 -4.40 -19.54
C GLN A 53 -0.70 -5.84 -19.06
N PHE A 54 -1.50 -6.31 -18.11
CA PHE A 54 -1.39 -7.63 -17.50
C PHE A 54 -2.60 -8.52 -17.76
N LEU A 55 -3.39 -8.23 -18.80
CA LEU A 55 -4.63 -8.93 -19.12
C LEU A 55 -4.47 -10.45 -19.26
N ASP A 56 -3.34 -10.90 -19.78
CA ASP A 56 -3.05 -12.32 -20.01
C ASP A 56 -2.35 -13.00 -18.81
N ASP A 57 -2.04 -12.26 -17.74
CA ASP A 57 -1.41 -12.84 -16.53
C ASP A 57 -2.48 -13.15 -15.49
N SER A 58 -2.85 -14.43 -15.39
CA SER A 58 -3.87 -14.90 -14.43
C SER A 58 -3.55 -14.64 -12.95
N ARG A 59 -2.32 -14.21 -12.64
CA ARG A 59 -1.91 -13.85 -11.28
C ARG A 59 -2.24 -12.40 -10.94
N ALA A 60 -2.53 -11.55 -11.94
CA ALA A 60 -2.77 -10.14 -11.77
C ALA A 60 -4.26 -9.83 -11.60
N SER A 61 -4.60 -8.98 -10.65
CA SER A 61 -5.96 -8.46 -10.46
C SER A 61 -5.91 -7.00 -10.00
N PHE A 62 -6.72 -6.13 -10.63
CA PHE A 62 -6.70 -4.71 -10.34
C PHE A 62 -8.09 -4.19 -9.97
N PHE A 63 -8.18 -3.34 -8.94
CA PHE A 63 -9.46 -2.83 -8.44
C PHE A 63 -9.38 -1.34 -8.11
N VAL A 64 -10.38 -0.58 -8.58
CA VAL A 64 -10.55 0.81 -8.15
C VAL A 64 -10.95 0.82 -6.68
N THR A 65 -10.05 1.29 -5.82
CA THR A 65 -10.29 1.33 -4.37
C THR A 65 -9.56 2.53 -3.76
N ASP A 66 -10.26 3.28 -2.93
CA ASP A 66 -9.65 4.36 -2.15
C ASP A 66 -9.26 3.84 -0.77
N ILE A 67 -8.01 4.05 -0.35
CA ILE A 67 -7.53 3.63 0.98
C ILE A 67 -8.25 4.32 2.13
N ARG A 68 -9.00 5.39 1.86
CA ARG A 68 -9.86 6.06 2.84
C ARG A 68 -11.16 5.28 3.13
N ASP A 69 -11.58 4.40 2.21
CA ASP A 69 -12.69 3.49 2.43
C ASP A 69 -12.21 2.23 3.16
N LYS A 70 -12.38 2.25 4.49
CA LYS A 70 -11.95 1.17 5.37
C LYS A 70 -12.63 -0.16 5.07
N SER A 71 -13.91 -0.13 4.71
CA SER A 71 -14.70 -1.34 4.50
C SER A 71 -14.30 -2.04 3.20
N GLU A 72 -14.19 -1.29 2.13
CA GLU A 72 -13.77 -1.82 0.83
C GLU A 72 -12.32 -2.33 0.89
N LEU A 73 -11.42 -1.56 1.50
CA LEU A 73 -10.03 -1.95 1.69
C LEU A 73 -9.91 -3.29 2.44
N SER A 74 -10.68 -3.46 3.52
CA SER A 74 -10.70 -4.71 4.29
C SER A 74 -11.24 -5.89 3.49
N ASN A 75 -12.27 -5.66 2.67
CA ASN A 75 -12.82 -6.71 1.80
C ASN A 75 -11.78 -7.17 0.75
N ARG A 76 -11.02 -6.23 0.16
CA ARG A 76 -9.99 -6.54 -0.83
C ARG A 76 -8.77 -7.25 -0.26
N MET A 77 -8.50 -7.09 1.04
CA MET A 77 -7.37 -7.75 1.71
C MET A 77 -7.65 -9.18 2.18
N ARG A 78 -8.82 -9.76 1.89
CA ARG A 78 -9.12 -11.14 2.29
C ARG A 78 -8.18 -12.13 1.60
N GLY A 79 -7.50 -12.95 2.39
CA GLY A 79 -6.57 -13.97 1.88
C GLY A 79 -5.23 -13.44 1.39
N VAL A 80 -4.92 -12.18 1.67
CA VAL A 80 -3.63 -11.54 1.36
C VAL A 80 -2.59 -11.92 2.40
N ASP A 81 -1.40 -12.30 1.97
CA ASP A 81 -0.26 -12.60 2.84
C ASP A 81 0.59 -11.36 3.11
N ILE A 82 0.84 -10.55 2.07
CA ILE A 82 1.77 -9.41 2.14
C ILE A 82 1.11 -8.16 1.57
N VAL A 83 1.21 -7.05 2.28
CA VAL A 83 0.77 -5.72 1.81
C VAL A 83 1.98 -4.84 1.56
N ILE A 84 2.05 -4.21 0.38
CA ILE A 84 3.00 -3.15 0.07
C ILE A 84 2.21 -1.84 -0.08
N HIS A 85 2.32 -0.98 0.92
CA HIS A 85 1.56 0.26 0.98
C HIS A 85 2.35 1.41 0.35
N ALA A 86 2.07 1.72 -0.93
CA ALA A 86 2.69 2.79 -1.68
C ALA A 86 1.74 3.98 -2.00
N ALA A 87 0.45 3.86 -1.69
CA ALA A 87 -0.51 4.94 -1.88
C ALA A 87 -0.22 6.11 -0.94
N ALA A 88 -0.09 7.32 -1.48
CA ALA A 88 0.05 8.55 -0.71
C ALA A 88 -0.15 9.79 -1.59
N LEU A 89 -0.57 10.88 -1.00
CA LEU A 89 -0.37 12.21 -1.58
C LEU A 89 1.09 12.62 -1.37
N LYS A 90 1.81 12.90 -2.47
CA LYS A 90 3.27 13.10 -2.47
C LYS A 90 3.75 14.49 -2.92
N HIS A 91 2.87 15.28 -3.52
CA HIS A 91 3.21 16.61 -4.01
C HIS A 91 3.11 17.65 -2.89
N VAL A 92 4.25 18.16 -2.44
CA VAL A 92 4.36 19.11 -1.31
C VAL A 92 3.41 20.28 -1.48
N ILE A 93 3.44 20.98 -2.63
CA ILE A 93 2.61 22.16 -2.89
C ILE A 93 1.11 21.85 -2.77
N LEU A 94 0.68 20.67 -3.23
CA LEU A 94 -0.73 20.27 -3.16
C LEU A 94 -1.13 19.90 -1.74
N CYS A 95 -0.25 19.26 -0.98
CA CYS A 95 -0.48 18.95 0.42
C CYS A 95 -0.56 20.24 1.28
N GLU A 96 0.26 21.25 0.97
CA GLU A 96 0.17 22.57 1.64
C GLU A 96 -1.16 23.28 1.35
N ARG A 97 -1.67 23.16 0.13
CA ARG A 97 -2.96 23.76 -0.26
C ARG A 97 -4.18 22.98 0.23
N SER A 98 -4.01 21.71 0.51
CA SER A 98 -5.11 20.80 0.91
C SER A 98 -4.65 19.86 2.03
N PRO A 99 -4.32 20.41 3.21
CA PRO A 99 -3.74 19.64 4.31
C PRO A 99 -4.70 18.56 4.82
N GLU A 100 -6.01 18.81 4.82
CA GLU A 100 -7.00 17.82 5.22
C GLU A 100 -6.97 16.58 4.32
N GLN A 101 -6.76 16.74 3.01
CA GLN A 101 -6.64 15.61 2.08
C GLN A 101 -5.36 14.81 2.36
N ALA A 102 -4.26 15.50 2.71
CA ALA A 102 -3.03 14.84 3.10
C ALA A 102 -3.21 14.03 4.40
N VAL A 103 -3.91 14.57 5.40
CA VAL A 103 -4.26 13.86 6.64
C VAL A 103 -5.14 12.64 6.34
N GLN A 104 -6.21 12.81 5.57
CA GLN A 104 -7.14 11.73 5.25
C GLN A 104 -6.45 10.58 4.50
N THR A 105 -5.56 10.90 3.56
CA THR A 105 -4.87 9.88 2.76
C THR A 105 -3.66 9.31 3.48
N ASN A 106 -2.73 10.16 3.91
CA ASN A 106 -1.43 9.72 4.41
C ASN A 106 -1.43 9.30 5.89
N ILE A 107 -2.46 9.67 6.66
CA ILE A 107 -2.60 9.29 8.07
C ILE A 107 -3.77 8.33 8.25
N ASN A 108 -5.00 8.75 7.95
CA ASN A 108 -6.18 7.89 8.14
C ASN A 108 -6.14 6.69 7.19
N GLY A 109 -5.64 6.87 5.94
CA GLY A 109 -5.41 5.77 5.01
C GLY A 109 -4.44 4.73 5.56
N VAL A 110 -3.32 5.16 6.17
CA VAL A 110 -2.37 4.24 6.85
C VAL A 110 -3.05 3.51 8.01
N GLN A 111 -3.86 4.20 8.82
CA GLN A 111 -4.62 3.54 9.90
C GLN A 111 -5.59 2.48 9.36
N ASN A 112 -6.26 2.77 8.23
CA ASN A 112 -7.15 1.81 7.58
C ASN A 112 -6.38 0.58 7.07
N VAL A 113 -5.20 0.78 6.45
CA VAL A 113 -4.33 -0.34 6.01
C VAL A 113 -3.91 -1.20 7.20
N ILE A 114 -3.47 -0.60 8.30
CA ILE A 114 -3.09 -1.32 9.53
C ILE A 114 -4.28 -2.14 10.05
N ALA A 115 -5.45 -1.51 10.18
CA ALA A 115 -6.65 -2.17 10.69
C ALA A 115 -7.13 -3.30 9.76
N ALA A 116 -7.09 -3.10 8.44
CA ALA A 116 -7.46 -4.12 7.47
C ALA A 116 -6.48 -5.31 7.48
N ALA A 117 -5.19 -5.04 7.60
CA ALA A 117 -4.15 -6.06 7.68
C ALA A 117 -4.29 -6.91 8.96
N ASP A 118 -4.54 -6.27 10.11
CA ASP A 118 -4.76 -6.98 11.39
C ASP A 118 -6.02 -7.85 11.32
N LEU A 119 -7.13 -7.32 10.79
CA LEU A 119 -8.40 -8.04 10.66
C LEU A 119 -8.28 -9.27 9.75
N ASN A 120 -7.50 -9.17 8.67
CA ASN A 120 -7.34 -10.24 7.67
C ASN A 120 -6.12 -11.15 7.93
N SER A 121 -5.45 -11.00 9.07
CA SER A 121 -4.29 -11.82 9.46
C SER A 121 -3.15 -11.79 8.43
N VAL A 122 -2.92 -10.62 7.80
CA VAL A 122 -1.78 -10.39 6.91
C VAL A 122 -0.48 -10.69 7.65
N GLU A 123 0.49 -11.30 7.00
CA GLU A 123 1.78 -11.65 7.64
C GLU A 123 2.72 -10.45 7.74
N LEU A 124 2.76 -9.64 6.67
CA LEU A 124 3.72 -8.53 6.54
C LEU A 124 3.09 -7.32 5.86
N VAL A 125 3.27 -6.16 6.43
CA VAL A 125 2.93 -4.86 5.81
C VAL A 125 4.21 -4.04 5.65
N ILE A 126 4.55 -3.70 4.41
CA ILE A 126 5.69 -2.84 4.06
C ILE A 126 5.16 -1.45 3.70
N PHE A 127 5.63 -0.43 4.40
CA PHE A 127 5.26 0.96 4.17
C PHE A 127 6.35 1.71 3.43
N THR A 128 6.01 2.35 2.32
CA THR A 128 6.96 3.21 1.61
C THR A 128 6.96 4.61 2.23
N SER A 129 8.08 5.02 2.79
CA SER A 129 8.26 6.38 3.29
C SER A 129 9.08 7.26 2.32
N SER A 130 9.69 8.33 2.81
CA SER A 130 10.38 9.35 2.02
C SER A 130 11.43 10.04 2.88
N ASP A 131 12.50 10.54 2.23
CA ASP A 131 13.48 11.46 2.82
C ASP A 131 12.84 12.69 3.48
N LYS A 132 11.69 13.13 2.95
CA LYS A 132 10.94 14.28 3.50
C LYS A 132 10.27 14.02 4.84
N ALA A 133 10.24 12.76 5.31
CA ALA A 133 9.82 12.41 6.67
C ALA A 133 10.92 12.69 7.72
N VAL A 134 12.17 12.89 7.27
CA VAL A 134 13.29 13.26 8.16
C VAL A 134 13.25 14.75 8.43
N ASN A 135 13.05 15.15 9.69
CA ASN A 135 12.92 16.56 10.10
C ASN A 135 11.95 17.36 9.20
N PRO A 136 10.68 16.96 9.12
CA PRO A 136 9.74 17.50 8.16
C PRO A 136 9.46 18.98 8.38
N THR A 137 9.52 19.77 7.31
CA THR A 137 9.21 21.20 7.32
C THR A 137 7.94 21.53 6.51
N ASN A 138 7.19 20.51 6.10
CA ASN A 138 5.99 20.64 5.28
C ASN A 138 4.94 19.57 5.65
N VAL A 139 3.70 19.81 5.25
CA VAL A 139 2.55 18.93 5.54
C VAL A 139 2.81 17.52 5.03
N MET A 140 3.29 17.37 3.79
CA MET A 140 3.53 16.05 3.19
C MET A 140 4.54 15.23 4.03
N GLY A 141 5.69 15.82 4.35
CA GLY A 141 6.72 15.17 5.17
C GLY A 141 6.20 14.83 6.58
N THR A 142 5.47 15.76 7.22
CA THR A 142 4.85 15.56 8.53
C THR A 142 3.86 14.38 8.50
N THR A 143 3.01 14.29 7.48
CA THR A 143 2.06 13.18 7.35
C THR A 143 2.76 11.85 7.09
N LYS A 144 3.86 11.83 6.34
CA LYS A 144 4.66 10.61 6.13
C LYS A 144 5.36 10.16 7.42
N LEU A 145 5.94 11.09 8.20
CA LEU A 145 6.51 10.78 9.50
C LEU A 145 5.44 10.20 10.45
N MET A 146 4.23 10.78 10.45
CA MET A 146 3.15 10.22 11.26
C MET A 146 2.79 8.80 10.81
N GLY A 147 2.77 8.52 9.49
CA GLY A 147 2.60 7.17 8.95
C GLY A 147 3.64 6.18 9.49
N GLU A 148 4.92 6.55 9.51
CA GLU A 148 5.99 5.72 10.11
C GLU A 148 5.73 5.45 11.60
N ARG A 149 5.29 6.47 12.34
CA ARG A 149 4.98 6.32 13.78
C ARG A 149 3.79 5.39 14.01
N LEU A 150 2.76 5.45 13.16
CA LEU A 150 1.61 4.55 13.22
C LEU A 150 2.02 3.10 12.92
N MET A 151 2.85 2.86 11.91
CA MET A 151 3.39 1.53 11.59
C MET A 151 4.23 0.97 12.75
N THR A 152 5.11 1.79 13.33
CA THR A 152 5.93 1.40 14.48
C THR A 152 5.06 1.08 15.71
N ALA A 153 4.05 1.91 15.99
CA ALA A 153 3.12 1.69 17.09
C ALA A 153 2.30 0.40 16.90
N ALA A 154 1.82 0.15 15.68
CA ALA A 154 1.10 -1.08 15.34
C ALA A 154 1.98 -2.32 15.57
N ASN A 155 3.25 -2.27 15.17
CA ASN A 155 4.20 -3.36 15.39
C ASN A 155 4.46 -3.61 16.89
N SER A 156 4.48 -2.56 17.69
CA SER A 156 4.70 -2.65 19.15
C SER A 156 3.46 -3.16 19.90
N SER A 157 2.26 -2.87 19.39
CA SER A 157 1.00 -3.26 20.02
C SER A 157 0.44 -4.62 19.55
N LYS A 158 1.08 -5.22 18.54
CA LYS A 158 0.62 -6.48 17.96
C LYS A 158 0.57 -7.60 18.99
N ARG A 159 -0.44 -8.46 18.87
CA ARG A 159 -0.51 -9.73 19.59
C ARG A 159 0.50 -10.73 18.99
N LYS A 160 0.73 -11.85 19.70
CA LYS A 160 1.75 -12.87 19.37
C LYS A 160 1.74 -13.34 17.90
N ASN A 161 0.61 -13.27 17.21
CA ASN A 161 0.41 -13.71 15.82
C ASN A 161 -0.09 -12.60 14.90
N GLY A 162 0.08 -11.33 15.25
CA GLY A 162 -0.32 -10.20 14.41
C GLY A 162 0.68 -9.92 13.27
N PRO A 163 0.29 -9.07 12.30
CA PRO A 163 1.16 -8.66 11.20
C PRO A 163 2.49 -8.07 11.67
N ILE A 164 3.53 -8.24 10.87
CA ILE A 164 4.78 -7.47 10.99
C ILE A 164 4.61 -6.20 10.18
N PHE A 165 4.85 -5.05 10.79
CA PHE A 165 4.82 -3.74 10.14
C PHE A 165 6.24 -3.21 9.99
N ALA A 166 6.68 -2.92 8.74
CA ALA A 166 8.04 -2.50 8.39
C ALA A 166 8.05 -1.25 7.49
#